data_f10868d61d7ef285f5ed57c17fdd6a2a
#
_entry.id   f10868d61d7ef285f5ed57c17fdd6a2a
#
_cell.length_a   1.000
_cell.length_b   1.000
_cell.length_c   1.000
_cell.angle_alpha   90.00
_cell.angle_beta   90.00
_cell.angle_gamma   90.00
#
_symmetry.space_group_name_H-M   'P 1'
#
loop_
_entity.id
_entity.type
_entity.pdbx_description
1 polymer ?
#
loop_
_entity_poly.entity_id
_entity_poly.type
_entity_poly.pdbx_seq_one_letter_code
_entity_poly.pdbx_strand_id
1 'polypeptide(L)'
;HASSYLQELEAMQKAGLTPPEILKTATYNAAKGFGLLEELGTVSEGKKADLLILSANPLAQLENLKTIETTLKEGVALSVSEIIEETPEQIVQRQVNAYNARNIEAFMDTYADDIKIYNFPDVLSMDGKEQMRQQFSAMFESVPNLYCEIKNRIVLGNKVVDREYVRFGETYSSVIAIYEVTNGKISKVTFLR
;
A
#
# COMPACT_ATOMS: atom_id res chain seq x y z
N HIS A 1 -0.93 -0.97 -14.78
CA HIS A 1 -2.07 -0.68 -15.68
C HIS A 1 -2.90 0.55 -15.27
N ALA A 2 -2.98 0.93 -13.98
CA ALA A 2 -3.61 2.20 -13.58
C ALA A 2 -2.87 3.43 -14.14
N SER A 3 -1.58 3.32 -14.41
CA SER A 3 -0.78 4.39 -15.00
C SER A 3 -1.18 4.75 -16.44
N SER A 4 -1.70 3.81 -17.23
CA SER A 4 -2.11 4.06 -18.63
C SER A 4 -3.36 4.92 -18.72
N TYR A 5 -4.33 4.74 -17.82
CA TYR A 5 -5.55 5.53 -17.81
C TYR A 5 -5.28 7.01 -17.46
N LEU A 6 -4.49 7.26 -16.41
CA LEU A 6 -4.08 8.62 -16.07
C LEU A 6 -3.27 9.28 -17.19
N GLN A 7 -2.41 8.52 -17.90
CA GLN A 7 -1.67 9.03 -19.05
C GLN A 7 -2.60 9.46 -20.22
N GLU A 8 -3.70 8.74 -20.43
CA GLU A 8 -4.71 9.14 -21.41
C GLU A 8 -5.39 10.47 -21.03
N LEU A 9 -5.77 10.63 -19.74
CA LEU A 9 -6.35 11.87 -19.25
C LEU A 9 -5.36 13.05 -19.36
N GLU A 10 -4.10 12.82 -19.02
CA GLU A 10 -3.02 13.81 -19.18
C GLU A 10 -2.77 14.15 -20.66
N ALA A 11 -2.91 13.19 -21.57
CA ALA A 11 -2.80 13.43 -23.01
C ALA A 11 -3.96 14.30 -23.54
N MET A 12 -5.18 14.09 -23.05
CA MET A 12 -6.33 14.96 -23.34
C MET A 12 -6.09 16.40 -22.88
N GLN A 13 -5.51 16.58 -21.70
CA GLN A 13 -5.15 17.90 -21.19
C GLN A 13 -4.09 18.58 -22.07
N LYS A 14 -3.06 17.84 -22.47
CA LYS A 14 -2.04 18.35 -23.42
C LYS A 14 -2.63 18.69 -24.79
N ALA A 15 -3.70 18.02 -25.19
CA ALA A 15 -4.45 18.36 -26.42
C ALA A 15 -5.37 19.58 -26.26
N GLY A 16 -5.43 20.18 -25.05
CA GLY A 16 -6.14 21.44 -24.81
C GLY A 16 -7.49 21.32 -24.13
N LEU A 17 -7.90 20.10 -23.69
CA LEU A 17 -9.11 19.93 -22.91
C LEU A 17 -8.91 20.42 -21.47
N THR A 18 -9.94 21.04 -20.92
CA THR A 18 -9.96 21.46 -19.49
C THR A 18 -10.27 20.26 -18.58
N PRO A 19 -9.87 20.29 -17.29
CA PRO A 19 -10.19 19.22 -16.35
C PRO A 19 -11.68 18.85 -16.28
N PRO A 20 -12.65 19.80 -16.27
CA PRO A 20 -14.08 19.46 -16.33
C PRO A 20 -14.47 18.69 -17.61
N GLU A 21 -13.94 19.04 -18.79
CA GLU A 21 -14.21 18.35 -20.05
C GLU A 21 -13.64 16.95 -20.05
N ILE A 22 -12.42 16.77 -19.51
CA ILE A 22 -11.77 15.47 -19.38
C ILE A 22 -12.59 14.57 -18.45
N LEU A 23 -12.96 15.07 -17.26
CA LEU A 23 -13.77 14.31 -16.30
C LEU A 23 -15.14 13.94 -16.88
N LYS A 24 -15.80 14.86 -17.59
CA LYS A 24 -17.05 14.56 -18.29
C LYS A 24 -16.87 13.48 -19.35
N THR A 25 -15.75 13.51 -20.06
CA THR A 25 -15.44 12.48 -21.09
C THR A 25 -15.21 11.12 -20.44
N ALA A 26 -14.46 11.08 -19.35
CA ALA A 26 -14.12 9.88 -18.61
C ALA A 26 -15.30 9.26 -17.81
N THR A 27 -16.39 9.98 -17.60
CA THR A 27 -17.57 9.53 -16.84
C THR A 27 -18.85 9.55 -17.66
N TYR A 28 -19.48 10.71 -17.81
CA TYR A 28 -20.75 10.86 -18.48
C TYR A 28 -20.74 10.40 -19.94
N ASN A 29 -19.77 10.88 -20.74
CA ASN A 29 -19.71 10.54 -22.16
C ASN A 29 -19.39 9.05 -22.38
N ALA A 30 -18.51 8.48 -21.54
CA ALA A 30 -18.22 7.05 -21.57
C ALA A 30 -19.47 6.21 -21.28
N ALA A 31 -20.18 6.51 -20.17
CA ALA A 31 -21.43 5.82 -19.82
C ALA A 31 -22.49 5.95 -20.91
N LYS A 32 -22.64 7.14 -21.51
CA LYS A 32 -23.54 7.38 -22.65
C LYS A 32 -23.16 6.54 -23.86
N GLY A 33 -21.87 6.47 -24.20
CA GLY A 33 -21.35 5.71 -25.35
C GLY A 33 -21.59 4.20 -25.24
N PHE A 34 -21.55 3.68 -24.01
CA PHE A 34 -21.82 2.27 -23.71
C PHE A 34 -23.30 1.97 -23.40
N GLY A 35 -24.20 2.96 -23.44
CA GLY A 35 -25.61 2.75 -23.11
C GLY A 35 -25.90 2.54 -21.62
N LEU A 36 -24.99 2.94 -20.74
CA LEU A 36 -25.05 2.71 -19.28
C LEU A 36 -25.44 3.98 -18.50
N LEU A 37 -25.90 5.03 -19.17
CA LEU A 37 -26.14 6.33 -18.52
C LEU A 37 -27.24 6.30 -17.45
N GLU A 38 -28.20 5.39 -17.54
CA GLU A 38 -29.22 5.20 -16.52
C GLU A 38 -28.66 4.62 -15.20
N GLU A 39 -27.52 3.90 -15.30
CA GLU A 39 -26.89 3.23 -14.14
C GLU A 39 -25.65 3.96 -13.62
N LEU A 40 -24.88 4.59 -14.50
CA LEU A 40 -23.52 5.10 -14.23
C LEU A 40 -23.30 6.50 -14.86
N GLY A 41 -22.13 7.08 -14.62
CA GLY A 41 -21.62 8.27 -15.32
C GLY A 41 -22.01 9.61 -14.69
N THR A 42 -22.92 9.61 -13.73
CA THR A 42 -23.29 10.81 -12.92
C THR A 42 -23.54 10.41 -11.49
N VAL A 43 -23.34 11.36 -10.57
CA VAL A 43 -23.77 11.22 -9.17
C VAL A 43 -25.23 11.68 -9.10
N SER A 44 -26.15 10.73 -9.08
CA SER A 44 -27.60 10.99 -9.02
C SER A 44 -28.29 9.87 -8.25
N GLU A 45 -29.39 10.20 -7.61
CA GLU A 45 -30.21 9.22 -6.89
C GLU A 45 -30.69 8.10 -7.83
N GLY A 46 -30.65 6.87 -7.32
CA GLY A 46 -31.06 5.67 -8.07
C GLY A 46 -29.96 5.06 -8.94
N LYS A 47 -28.76 5.67 -9.05
CA LYS A 47 -27.62 5.12 -9.79
C LYS A 47 -26.69 4.33 -8.88
N LYS A 48 -25.86 3.47 -9.51
CA LYS A 48 -24.80 2.74 -8.80
C LYS A 48 -23.78 3.70 -8.23
N ALA A 49 -23.48 3.55 -6.96
CA ALA A 49 -22.48 4.36 -6.27
C ALA A 49 -21.07 3.80 -6.49
N ASP A 50 -20.59 3.88 -7.73
CA ASP A 50 -19.20 3.62 -8.12
C ASP A 50 -18.47 4.98 -8.13
N LEU A 51 -17.84 5.35 -7.01
CA LEU A 51 -17.36 6.71 -6.75
C LEU A 51 -15.90 6.71 -6.24
N LEU A 52 -15.19 7.79 -6.57
CA LEU A 52 -13.93 8.14 -5.93
C LEU A 52 -14.14 9.36 -5.03
N ILE A 53 -13.74 9.26 -3.76
CA ILE A 53 -13.66 10.38 -2.83
C ILE A 53 -12.22 10.86 -2.81
N LEU A 54 -12.02 12.15 -3.09
CA LEU A 54 -10.71 12.77 -3.23
C LEU A 54 -10.55 13.85 -2.16
N SER A 55 -9.33 14.03 -1.64
CA SER A 55 -9.01 15.11 -0.69
C SER A 55 -8.81 16.48 -1.37
N ALA A 56 -8.63 16.50 -2.70
CA ALA A 56 -8.46 17.74 -3.45
C ALA A 56 -9.37 17.78 -4.69
N ASN A 57 -9.73 19.00 -5.12
CA ASN A 57 -10.69 19.21 -6.21
C ASN A 57 -10.08 18.91 -7.60
N PRO A 58 -10.51 17.84 -8.30
CA PRO A 58 -10.01 17.48 -9.62
C PRO A 58 -10.46 18.43 -10.75
N LEU A 59 -11.49 19.25 -10.50
CA LEU A 59 -11.93 20.26 -11.47
C LEU A 59 -10.98 21.45 -11.53
N ALA A 60 -10.22 21.69 -10.45
CA ALA A 60 -9.20 22.74 -10.40
C ALA A 60 -7.89 22.28 -11.07
N GLN A 61 -7.46 21.06 -10.77
CA GLN A 61 -6.24 20.45 -11.30
C GLN A 61 -6.44 18.95 -11.49
N LEU A 62 -6.12 18.44 -12.69
CA LEU A 62 -6.31 17.02 -13.03
C LEU A 62 -5.48 16.09 -12.16
N GLU A 63 -4.30 16.52 -11.71
CA GLU A 63 -3.40 15.80 -10.81
C GLU A 63 -4.07 15.43 -9.49
N ASN A 64 -5.10 16.16 -9.06
CA ASN A 64 -5.87 15.88 -7.85
C ASN A 64 -6.64 14.54 -7.93
N LEU A 65 -6.77 13.93 -9.12
CA LEU A 65 -7.24 12.54 -9.25
C LEU A 65 -6.34 11.52 -8.53
N LYS A 66 -5.10 11.90 -8.18
CA LYS A 66 -4.19 11.04 -7.42
C LYS A 66 -4.41 11.10 -5.89
N THR A 67 -5.27 12.01 -5.43
CA THR A 67 -5.55 12.22 -3.99
C THR A 67 -6.75 11.41 -3.51
N ILE A 68 -6.78 10.11 -3.85
CA ILE A 68 -7.88 9.21 -3.49
C ILE A 68 -7.85 8.93 -1.99
N GLU A 69 -8.94 9.26 -1.29
CA GLU A 69 -9.16 8.89 0.13
C GLU A 69 -9.95 7.59 0.24
N THR A 70 -10.99 7.45 -0.60
CA THR A 70 -11.87 6.28 -0.55
C THR A 70 -12.38 5.95 -1.95
N THR A 71 -12.47 4.68 -2.25
CA THR A 71 -13.16 4.14 -3.42
C THR A 71 -14.44 3.46 -2.98
N LEU A 72 -15.56 3.81 -3.61
CA LEU A 72 -16.83 3.13 -3.42
C LEU A 72 -17.14 2.26 -4.64
N LYS A 73 -17.49 1.01 -4.41
CA LYS A 73 -18.03 0.10 -5.41
C LYS A 73 -19.42 -0.36 -5.01
N GLU A 74 -20.42 -0.01 -5.81
CA GLU A 74 -21.83 -0.28 -5.51
C GLU A 74 -22.26 0.20 -4.10
N GLY A 75 -21.68 1.32 -3.66
CA GLY A 75 -21.96 1.91 -2.33
C GLY A 75 -21.12 1.33 -1.18
N VAL A 76 -20.32 0.30 -1.42
CA VAL A 76 -19.42 -0.29 -0.41
C VAL A 76 -18.06 0.41 -0.49
N ALA A 77 -17.58 0.91 0.65
CA ALA A 77 -16.24 1.49 0.74
C ALA A 77 -15.19 0.38 0.65
N LEU A 78 -14.25 0.54 -0.26
CA LEU A 78 -13.13 -0.38 -0.47
C LEU A 78 -11.82 0.28 -0.08
N SER A 79 -11.02 -0.40 0.72
CA SER A 79 -9.64 0.00 0.94
C SER A 79 -8.77 -0.32 -0.28
N VAL A 80 -7.61 0.33 -0.40
CA VAL A 80 -6.65 0.04 -1.49
C VAL A 80 -6.23 -1.43 -1.47
N SER A 81 -6.08 -2.03 -0.29
CA SER A 81 -5.72 -3.44 -0.12
C SER A 81 -6.80 -4.43 -0.59
N GLU A 82 -8.08 -4.03 -0.61
CA GLU A 82 -9.19 -4.84 -1.12
C GLU A 82 -9.33 -4.77 -2.64
N ILE A 83 -8.79 -3.70 -3.27
CA ILE A 83 -8.85 -3.50 -4.72
C ILE A 83 -7.64 -4.07 -5.44
N ILE A 84 -6.49 -3.98 -4.80
CA ILE A 84 -5.20 -4.40 -5.37
C ILE A 84 -4.59 -5.43 -4.41
N GLU A 85 -4.48 -6.67 -4.86
CA GLU A 85 -3.64 -7.64 -4.15
C GLU A 85 -2.20 -7.12 -4.17
N GLU A 86 -1.73 -6.67 -3.01
CA GLU A 86 -0.33 -6.28 -2.86
C GLU A 86 0.57 -7.50 -3.14
N THR A 87 1.58 -7.30 -3.96
CA THR A 87 2.62 -8.31 -4.12
C THR A 87 3.40 -8.49 -2.80
N PRO A 88 4.02 -9.66 -2.57
CA PRO A 88 4.88 -9.87 -1.40
C PRO A 88 5.93 -8.76 -1.22
N GLU A 89 6.50 -8.28 -2.33
CA GLU A 89 7.46 -7.17 -2.31
C GLU A 89 6.83 -5.87 -1.77
N GLN A 90 5.62 -5.53 -2.22
CA GLN A 90 4.92 -4.31 -1.78
C GLN A 90 4.57 -4.36 -0.30
N ILE A 91 4.13 -5.53 0.20
CA ILE A 91 3.81 -5.74 1.62
C ILE A 91 5.06 -5.55 2.48
N VAL A 92 6.20 -6.18 2.09
CA VAL A 92 7.47 -6.03 2.81
C VAL A 92 8.00 -4.59 2.70
N GLN A 93 7.83 -3.92 1.56
CA GLN A 93 8.21 -2.51 1.45
C GLN A 93 7.37 -1.61 2.36
N ARG A 94 6.07 -1.85 2.47
CA ARG A 94 5.17 -1.14 3.38
C ARG A 94 5.59 -1.35 4.84
N GLN A 95 5.98 -2.57 5.19
CA GLN A 95 6.53 -2.90 6.50
C GLN A 95 7.80 -2.07 6.82
N VAL A 96 8.78 -2.03 5.90
CA VAL A 96 10.03 -1.25 6.07
C VAL A 96 9.72 0.25 6.21
N ASN A 97 8.79 0.77 5.41
CA ASN A 97 8.38 2.17 5.50
C ASN A 97 7.74 2.50 6.87
N ALA A 98 6.87 1.62 7.37
CA ALA A 98 6.23 1.77 8.69
C ALA A 98 7.25 1.66 9.84
N TYR A 99 8.22 0.76 9.73
CA TYR A 99 9.36 0.64 10.66
C TYR A 99 10.17 1.94 10.71
N ASN A 100 10.55 2.47 9.57
CA ASN A 100 11.33 3.71 9.48
C ASN A 100 10.54 4.95 9.95
N ALA A 101 9.22 4.95 9.76
CA ALA A 101 8.31 5.98 10.29
C ALA A 101 7.99 5.77 11.78
N ARG A 102 8.40 4.66 12.41
CA ARG A 102 8.06 4.25 13.78
C ARG A 102 6.54 4.21 14.03
N ASN A 103 5.79 3.92 12.98
CA ASN A 103 4.35 3.80 13.05
C ASN A 103 3.97 2.36 13.40
N ILE A 104 3.74 2.10 14.69
CA ILE A 104 3.48 0.74 15.18
C ILE A 104 2.21 0.15 14.59
N GLU A 105 1.15 0.92 14.37
CA GLU A 105 -0.10 0.42 13.82
C GLU A 105 0.08 -0.01 12.36
N ALA A 106 0.67 0.85 11.53
CA ALA A 106 0.97 0.54 10.14
C ALA A 106 1.96 -0.62 9.99
N PHE A 107 2.94 -0.72 10.93
CA PHE A 107 3.90 -1.81 10.98
C PHE A 107 3.20 -3.14 11.30
N MET A 108 2.41 -3.18 12.36
CA MET A 108 1.69 -4.39 12.79
C MET A 108 0.61 -4.81 11.78
N ASP A 109 0.04 -3.89 11.01
CA ASP A 109 -0.92 -4.23 9.97
C ASP A 109 -0.33 -5.09 8.85
N THR A 110 0.97 -5.06 8.62
CA THR A 110 1.62 -5.90 7.59
C THR A 110 1.77 -7.36 7.98
N TYR A 111 1.61 -7.72 9.25
CA TYR A 111 1.85 -9.06 9.77
C TYR A 111 0.57 -9.84 10.06
N ALA A 112 0.64 -11.16 9.89
CA ALA A 112 -0.41 -12.08 10.30
C ALA A 112 -0.48 -12.17 11.84
N ASP A 113 -1.65 -12.56 12.38
CA ASP A 113 -1.84 -12.65 13.82
C ASP A 113 -1.00 -13.77 14.45
N ASP A 114 -0.75 -14.84 13.69
CA ASP A 114 0.06 -16.00 14.05
C ASP A 114 1.52 -15.91 13.55
N ILE A 115 2.02 -14.69 13.29
CA ILE A 115 3.40 -14.43 12.85
C ILE A 115 4.41 -15.16 13.73
N LYS A 116 5.41 -15.77 13.08
CA LYS A 116 6.57 -16.37 13.76
C LYS A 116 7.86 -15.76 13.26
N ILE A 117 8.73 -15.38 14.19
CA ILE A 117 10.05 -14.84 13.89
C ILE A 117 11.12 -15.80 14.39
N TYR A 118 12.04 -16.12 13.51
CA TYR A 118 13.16 -17.02 13.78
C TYR A 118 14.51 -16.33 13.62
N ASN A 119 15.51 -16.82 14.37
CA ASN A 119 16.91 -16.66 14.02
C ASN A 119 17.39 -17.94 13.32
N PHE A 120 18.13 -17.79 12.24
CA PHE A 120 18.66 -18.91 11.46
C PHE A 120 19.48 -19.86 12.34
N PRO A 121 19.41 -21.21 12.15
CA PRO A 121 18.58 -21.90 11.15
C PRO A 121 17.08 -21.97 11.50
N ASP A 122 16.69 -22.22 12.76
CA ASP A 122 15.30 -22.48 13.17
C ASP A 122 15.02 -22.12 14.63
N VAL A 123 15.74 -21.18 15.21
CA VAL A 123 15.54 -20.75 16.60
C VAL A 123 14.38 -19.77 16.68
N LEU A 124 13.24 -20.19 17.21
CA LEU A 124 12.08 -19.34 17.44
C LEU A 124 12.43 -18.19 18.40
N SER A 125 12.21 -16.96 17.96
CA SER A 125 12.50 -15.72 18.71
C SER A 125 11.23 -15.03 19.19
N MET A 126 10.18 -15.00 18.36
CA MET A 126 8.87 -14.46 18.72
C MET A 126 7.77 -15.33 18.15
N ASP A 127 6.67 -15.49 18.90
CA ASP A 127 5.48 -16.25 18.52
C ASP A 127 4.24 -15.39 18.76
N GLY A 128 3.61 -14.99 17.63
CA GLY A 128 2.39 -14.22 17.61
C GLY A 128 2.58 -12.69 17.65
N LYS A 129 1.57 -12.02 17.13
CA LYS A 129 1.53 -10.57 16.88
C LYS A 129 1.59 -9.73 18.15
N GLU A 130 1.02 -10.25 19.24
CA GLU A 130 1.00 -9.52 20.52
C GLU A 130 2.39 -9.38 21.13
N GLN A 131 3.18 -10.46 21.15
CA GLN A 131 4.56 -10.43 21.62
C GLN A 131 5.41 -9.49 20.77
N MET A 132 5.19 -9.54 19.44
CA MET A 132 5.87 -8.69 18.49
C MET A 132 5.54 -7.20 18.74
N ARG A 133 4.26 -6.86 18.94
CA ARG A 133 3.81 -5.49 19.23
C ARG A 133 4.50 -4.92 20.46
N GLN A 134 4.54 -5.67 21.55
CA GLN A 134 5.19 -5.21 22.79
C GLN A 134 6.66 -4.89 22.57
N GLN A 135 7.41 -5.76 21.91
CA GLN A 135 8.83 -5.55 21.63
C GLN A 135 9.09 -4.36 20.70
N PHE A 136 8.36 -4.28 19.57
CA PHE A 136 8.59 -3.22 18.60
C PHE A 136 8.09 -1.86 19.10
N SER A 137 7.01 -1.78 19.87
CA SER A 137 6.58 -0.53 20.51
C SER A 137 7.67 0.02 21.43
N ALA A 138 8.19 -0.80 22.31
CA ALA A 138 9.28 -0.40 23.20
C ALA A 138 10.55 0.04 22.44
N MET A 139 10.89 -0.66 21.35
CA MET A 139 12.02 -0.32 20.50
C MET A 139 11.82 1.01 19.76
N PHE A 140 10.63 1.25 19.20
CA PHE A 140 10.30 2.48 18.49
C PHE A 140 10.33 3.71 19.39
N GLU A 141 9.96 3.55 20.67
CA GLU A 141 9.99 4.62 21.67
C GLU A 141 11.38 4.90 22.20
N SER A 142 12.17 3.83 22.46
CA SER A 142 13.42 3.95 23.23
C SER A 142 14.67 4.10 22.39
N VAL A 143 14.71 3.60 21.15
CA VAL A 143 15.93 3.60 20.33
C VAL A 143 16.01 4.86 19.46
N PRO A 144 16.95 5.79 19.71
CA PRO A 144 17.15 6.96 18.84
C PRO A 144 17.73 6.52 17.51
N ASN A 145 17.46 7.30 16.46
CA ASN A 145 18.02 7.10 15.10
C ASN A 145 17.80 5.68 14.53
N LEU A 146 16.71 5.00 14.94
CA LEU A 146 16.34 3.69 14.40
C LEU A 146 15.98 3.85 12.91
N TYR A 147 16.66 3.10 12.04
CA TYR A 147 16.42 3.16 10.60
C TYR A 147 16.89 1.88 9.92
N CYS A 148 16.11 1.38 8.98
CA CYS A 148 16.42 0.23 8.13
C CYS A 148 16.59 0.68 6.69
N GLU A 149 17.75 0.42 6.10
CA GLU A 149 18.05 0.63 4.67
C GLU A 149 18.15 -0.72 3.97
N ILE A 150 17.37 -0.92 2.91
CA ILE A 150 17.46 -2.11 2.09
C ILE A 150 18.60 -1.94 1.08
N LYS A 151 19.65 -2.75 1.20
CA LYS A 151 20.80 -2.74 0.29
C LYS A 151 20.54 -3.57 -0.95
N ASN A 152 19.88 -4.70 -0.81
CA ASN A 152 19.50 -5.58 -1.91
C ASN A 152 18.22 -6.30 -1.56
N ARG A 153 17.38 -6.57 -2.55
CA ARG A 153 16.16 -7.35 -2.44
C ARG A 153 16.11 -8.42 -3.52
N ILE A 154 15.69 -9.64 -3.15
CA ILE A 154 15.39 -10.74 -4.05
C ILE A 154 13.97 -11.19 -3.76
N VAL A 155 13.14 -11.35 -4.80
CA VAL A 155 11.77 -11.82 -4.68
C VAL A 155 11.60 -13.13 -5.42
N LEU A 156 11.08 -14.15 -4.75
CA LEU A 156 10.79 -15.46 -5.34
C LEU A 156 9.46 -16.00 -4.82
N GLY A 157 8.44 -15.98 -5.68
CA GLY A 157 7.09 -16.39 -5.30
C GLY A 157 6.57 -15.55 -4.13
N ASN A 158 6.21 -16.20 -3.03
CA ASN A 158 5.73 -15.55 -1.82
C ASN A 158 6.84 -15.16 -0.82
N LYS A 159 8.11 -15.24 -1.23
CA LYS A 159 9.26 -14.92 -0.37
C LYS A 159 9.96 -13.67 -0.84
N VAL A 160 10.34 -12.84 0.13
CA VAL A 160 11.19 -11.65 -0.07
C VAL A 160 12.42 -11.81 0.81
N VAL A 161 13.59 -11.68 0.22
CA VAL A 161 14.88 -11.75 0.91
C VAL A 161 15.54 -10.40 0.81
N ASP A 162 15.67 -9.72 1.94
CA ASP A 162 16.30 -8.41 2.05
C ASP A 162 17.66 -8.50 2.73
N ARG A 163 18.66 -7.88 2.13
CA ARG A 163 19.86 -7.50 2.82
C ARG A 163 19.65 -6.12 3.42
N GLU A 164 19.52 -6.08 4.72
CA GLU A 164 19.22 -4.89 5.50
C GLU A 164 20.48 -4.33 6.15
N TYR A 165 20.56 -3.01 6.20
CA TYR A 165 21.52 -2.27 7.00
C TYR A 165 20.75 -1.47 8.04
N VAL A 166 20.74 -1.97 9.28
CA VAL A 166 19.88 -1.44 10.33
C VAL A 166 20.71 -0.59 11.30
N ARG A 167 20.25 0.63 11.52
CA ARG A 167 20.81 1.55 12.49
C ARG A 167 20.06 1.45 13.82
N PHE A 168 20.81 1.23 14.90
CA PHE A 168 20.35 1.25 16.27
C PHE A 168 21.14 2.30 17.07
N GLY A 169 20.57 3.49 17.27
CA GLY A 169 21.30 4.59 17.88
C GLY A 169 22.53 4.98 17.06
N GLU A 170 23.72 4.77 17.62
CA GLU A 170 25.00 5.04 16.96
C GLU A 170 25.64 3.79 16.31
N THR A 171 25.01 2.62 16.43
CA THR A 171 25.53 1.37 15.89
C THR A 171 24.79 0.95 14.62
N TYR A 172 25.48 0.18 13.77
CA TYR A 172 24.94 -0.40 12.54
C TYR A 172 25.11 -1.91 12.53
N SER A 173 24.09 -2.58 12.04
CA SER A 173 24.12 -4.04 11.85
C SER A 173 23.69 -4.41 10.45
N SER A 174 24.42 -5.34 9.81
CA SER A 174 23.98 -5.93 8.55
C SER A 174 23.23 -7.22 8.84
N VAL A 175 22.02 -7.36 8.34
CA VAL A 175 21.14 -8.48 8.58
C VAL A 175 20.59 -8.98 7.24
N ILE A 176 20.40 -10.29 7.09
CA ILE A 176 19.53 -10.81 6.04
C ILE A 176 18.21 -11.19 6.67
N ALA A 177 17.13 -10.65 6.15
CA ALA A 177 15.77 -10.96 6.55
C ALA A 177 15.07 -11.73 5.42
N ILE A 178 14.49 -12.89 5.73
CA ILE A 178 13.68 -13.68 4.81
C ILE A 178 12.24 -13.57 5.28
N TYR A 179 11.40 -12.92 4.48
CA TYR A 179 9.98 -12.76 4.72
C TYR A 179 9.19 -13.79 3.92
N GLU A 180 8.20 -14.43 4.54
CA GLU A 180 7.22 -15.28 3.86
C GLU A 180 5.85 -14.61 3.98
N VAL A 181 5.20 -14.37 2.83
CA VAL A 181 3.89 -13.72 2.75
C VAL A 181 2.84 -14.75 2.42
N THR A 182 1.76 -14.77 3.20
CA THR A 182 0.61 -15.66 3.00
C THR A 182 -0.66 -14.86 3.23
N ASN A 183 -1.63 -14.98 2.33
CA ASN A 183 -2.91 -14.26 2.39
C ASN A 183 -2.76 -12.73 2.61
N GLY A 184 -1.83 -12.10 1.88
CA GLY A 184 -1.62 -10.65 1.96
C GLY A 184 -0.97 -10.15 3.26
N LYS A 185 -0.39 -11.04 4.08
CA LYS A 185 0.29 -10.69 5.34
C LYS A 185 1.62 -11.44 5.47
N ILE A 186 2.58 -10.85 6.18
CA ILE A 186 3.84 -11.51 6.52
C ILE A 186 3.54 -12.53 7.64
N SER A 187 3.67 -13.82 7.33
CA SER A 187 3.37 -14.92 8.24
C SER A 187 4.61 -15.51 8.92
N LYS A 188 5.79 -15.29 8.33
CA LYS A 188 7.07 -15.74 8.91
C LYS A 188 8.20 -14.80 8.54
N VAL A 189 9.12 -14.57 9.47
CA VAL A 189 10.40 -13.90 9.22
C VAL A 189 11.54 -14.76 9.76
N THR A 190 12.63 -14.88 9.00
CA THR A 190 13.86 -15.54 9.47
C THR A 190 15.02 -14.58 9.30
N PHE A 191 15.72 -14.27 10.39
CA PHE A 191 16.89 -13.42 10.40
C PHE A 191 18.18 -14.21 10.40
N LEU A 192 19.13 -13.84 9.54
CA LEU A 192 20.53 -14.24 9.59
C LEU A 192 21.36 -13.03 10.02
N ARG A 193 22.10 -13.19 11.09
CA ARG A 193 22.96 -12.14 11.70
C ARG A 193 24.40 -12.60 11.74
#